data_a22a9714ab9f434f3e3dc08f4c0ef9b2
#
_entry.id   a22a9714ab9f434f3e3dc08f4c0ef9b2
#
_cell.length_a   1.000
_cell.length_b   1.000
_cell.length_c   1.000
_cell.angle_alpha   90.00
_cell.angle_beta   90.00
_cell.angle_gamma   90.00
#
_symmetry.space_group_name_H-M   'P 1'
#
loop_
_entity.id
_entity.type
_entity.pdbx_description
1 polymer ?
#
loop_
_entity_poly.entity_id
_entity_poly.type
_entity_poly.pdbx_seq_one_letter_code
_entity_poly.pdbx_strand_id
1 'polypeptide(L)'
;NNNTISKKLFKQIASAVGIYVHSDYPQLYTSQYYSCRNSNVVDIFCNFLIKMEEQFSNLLNCNFPLTMTDEDWQKYQLETHCYYCNQPLGYDKVKDHDHYCGRYRGAAHNSCNLNETKNCLFQYFFTISVITILTYLLKN
;
A
#
# COMPACT_ATOMS: atom_id res chain seq x y z
N ASN A 1 -27.85 25.69 -45.04
CA ASN A 1 -27.30 25.74 -43.68
C ASN A 1 -28.03 24.75 -42.80
N ASN A 2 -27.55 23.50 -42.76
CA ASN A 2 -28.06 22.50 -41.83
C ASN A 2 -27.28 22.66 -40.49
N ASN A 3 -27.83 23.44 -39.57
CA ASN A 3 -27.39 23.45 -38.20
C ASN A 3 -27.91 22.17 -37.53
N THR A 4 -27.06 21.13 -37.50
CA THR A 4 -27.31 19.94 -36.72
C THR A 4 -27.09 20.29 -35.25
N ILE A 5 -28.18 20.57 -34.54
CA ILE A 5 -28.15 20.78 -33.09
C ILE A 5 -27.96 19.40 -32.44
N SER A 6 -26.75 19.07 -32.05
CA SER A 6 -26.51 17.87 -31.24
C SER A 6 -27.09 18.10 -29.84
N LYS A 7 -28.26 17.52 -29.60
CA LYS A 7 -28.94 17.55 -28.30
C LYS A 7 -28.21 16.60 -27.36
N LYS A 8 -27.58 17.13 -26.30
CA LYS A 8 -26.99 16.29 -25.24
C LYS A 8 -28.15 15.58 -24.53
N LEU A 9 -28.35 14.30 -24.85
CA LEU A 9 -29.52 13.54 -24.40
C LEU A 9 -29.40 13.01 -22.96
N PHE A 10 -28.16 12.86 -22.42
CA PHE A 10 -27.96 12.25 -21.09
C PHE A 10 -26.78 12.88 -20.35
N LYS A 11 -26.91 12.97 -19.03
CA LYS A 11 -25.82 13.25 -18.09
C LYS A 11 -25.56 11.99 -17.27
N GLN A 12 -24.35 11.44 -17.36
CA GLN A 12 -23.95 10.33 -16.50
C GLN A 12 -23.61 10.87 -15.11
N ILE A 13 -24.16 10.27 -14.07
CA ILE A 13 -23.91 10.62 -12.67
C ILE A 13 -23.50 9.33 -11.96
N ALA A 14 -22.36 9.37 -11.27
CA ALA A 14 -21.95 8.27 -10.40
C ALA A 14 -22.96 8.12 -9.25
N SER A 15 -23.44 6.91 -9.00
CA SER A 15 -24.47 6.62 -8.02
C SER A 15 -24.07 5.55 -7.00
N ALA A 16 -22.94 4.87 -7.23
CA ALA A 16 -22.40 3.87 -6.33
C ALA A 16 -20.87 3.81 -6.43
N VAL A 17 -20.21 3.43 -5.34
CA VAL A 17 -18.78 3.13 -5.28
C VAL A 17 -18.55 1.85 -4.46
N GLY A 18 -17.59 1.03 -4.89
CA GLY A 18 -17.04 -0.07 -4.13
C GLY A 18 -15.54 0.15 -4.00
N ILE A 19 -14.98 -0.05 -2.80
CA ILE A 19 -13.58 0.14 -2.48
C ILE A 19 -13.10 -1.10 -1.73
N TYR A 20 -12.01 -1.70 -2.20
CA TYR A 20 -11.32 -2.74 -1.46
C TYR A 20 -9.95 -2.22 -1.06
N VAL A 21 -9.67 -2.22 0.23
CA VAL A 21 -8.37 -1.87 0.79
C VAL A 21 -7.69 -3.17 1.20
N HIS A 22 -6.60 -3.51 0.50
CA HIS A 22 -5.78 -4.67 0.82
C HIS A 22 -4.56 -4.25 1.63
N SER A 23 -4.19 -5.08 2.61
CA SER A 23 -2.97 -4.92 3.40
C SER A 23 -2.19 -6.22 3.41
N ASP A 24 -0.90 -6.14 3.10
CA ASP A 24 0.07 -7.22 3.26
C ASP A 24 0.51 -7.40 4.74
N TYR A 25 0.11 -6.46 5.59
CA TYR A 25 0.41 -6.46 7.02
C TYR A 25 -0.87 -6.53 7.86
N PRO A 26 -1.50 -7.71 8.00
CA PRO A 26 -2.78 -7.86 8.70
C PRO A 26 -2.71 -7.49 10.18
N GLN A 27 -1.52 -7.50 10.79
CA GLN A 27 -1.29 -7.04 12.16
C GLN A 27 -1.39 -5.50 12.30
N LEU A 28 -1.19 -4.75 11.20
CA LEU A 28 -1.33 -3.30 11.18
C LEU A 28 -2.71 -2.86 10.69
N TYR A 29 -3.23 -3.54 9.68
CA TYR A 29 -4.52 -3.22 9.08
C TYR A 29 -5.15 -4.47 8.46
N THR A 30 -6.38 -4.77 8.85
CA THR A 30 -7.15 -5.86 8.25
C THR A 30 -7.76 -5.40 6.93
N SER A 31 -7.52 -6.16 5.85
CA SER A 31 -8.11 -5.88 4.54
C SER A 31 -9.63 -5.81 4.61
N GLN A 32 -10.23 -4.77 4.03
CA GLN A 32 -11.67 -4.48 4.16
C GLN A 32 -12.27 -4.04 2.84
N TYR A 33 -13.56 -4.34 2.69
CA TYR A 33 -14.38 -3.89 1.58
C TYR A 33 -15.41 -2.86 2.06
N TYR A 34 -15.50 -1.75 1.33
CA TYR A 34 -16.47 -0.69 1.56
C TYR A 34 -17.31 -0.48 0.32
N SER A 35 -18.60 -0.27 0.49
CA SER A 35 -19.48 0.10 -0.64
C SER A 35 -20.57 1.03 -0.17
N CYS A 36 -20.96 1.95 -1.03
CA CYS A 36 -22.13 2.77 -0.81
C CYS A 36 -22.85 3.09 -2.12
N ARG A 37 -24.15 3.39 -2.01
CA ARG A 37 -24.96 3.92 -3.08
C ARG A 37 -25.61 5.23 -2.60
N ASN A 38 -25.25 6.34 -3.27
CA ASN A 38 -25.72 7.67 -2.89
C ASN A 38 -25.63 8.62 -4.10
N SER A 39 -26.43 9.69 -4.10
CA SER A 39 -26.31 10.76 -5.09
C SER A 39 -25.00 11.57 -4.93
N ASN A 40 -24.40 11.55 -3.75
CA ASN A 40 -23.17 12.27 -3.38
C ASN A 40 -21.96 11.31 -3.25
N VAL A 41 -21.96 10.22 -4.01
CA VAL A 41 -20.96 9.15 -3.91
C VAL A 41 -19.53 9.64 -4.13
N VAL A 42 -19.32 10.67 -4.95
CA VAL A 42 -18.00 11.24 -5.22
C VAL A 42 -17.42 11.89 -3.97
N ASP A 43 -18.22 12.69 -3.26
CA ASP A 43 -17.77 13.34 -2.02
C ASP A 43 -17.52 12.31 -0.92
N ILE A 44 -18.36 11.28 -0.83
CA ILE A 44 -18.17 10.16 0.11
C ILE A 44 -16.85 9.45 -0.19
N PHE A 45 -16.55 9.20 -1.46
CA PHE A 45 -15.29 8.58 -1.87
C PHE A 45 -14.06 9.46 -1.55
N CYS A 46 -14.11 10.75 -1.86
CA CYS A 46 -13.02 11.67 -1.55
C CYS A 46 -12.77 11.77 -0.03
N ASN A 47 -13.83 11.87 0.77
CA ASN A 47 -13.72 11.89 2.23
C ASN A 47 -13.17 10.55 2.78
N PHE A 48 -13.51 9.42 2.16
CA PHE A 48 -12.93 8.13 2.50
C PHE A 48 -11.42 8.12 2.25
N LEU A 49 -10.95 8.59 1.10
CA LEU A 49 -9.51 8.65 0.78
C LEU A 49 -8.74 9.52 1.78
N ILE A 50 -9.27 10.69 2.15
CA ILE A 50 -8.64 11.58 3.15
C ILE A 50 -8.48 10.86 4.50
N LYS A 51 -9.54 10.19 4.97
CA LYS A 51 -9.47 9.42 6.22
C LYS A 51 -8.47 8.26 6.16
N MET A 52 -8.38 7.58 5.02
CA MET A 52 -7.40 6.52 4.81
C MET A 52 -5.97 7.07 4.83
N GLU A 53 -5.72 8.22 4.21
CA GLU A 53 -4.42 8.88 4.25
C GLU A 53 -3.99 9.19 5.69
N GLU A 54 -4.86 9.79 6.50
CA GLU A 54 -4.58 10.07 7.91
C GLU A 54 -4.29 8.79 8.71
N GLN A 55 -5.10 7.75 8.50
CA GLN A 55 -4.93 6.47 9.18
C GLN A 55 -3.61 5.80 8.80
N PHE A 56 -3.29 5.76 7.51
CA PHE A 56 -2.07 5.12 7.02
C PHE A 56 -0.80 5.90 7.37
N SER A 57 -0.85 7.23 7.38
CA SER A 57 0.27 8.07 7.84
C SER A 57 0.67 7.71 9.27
N ASN A 58 -0.28 7.41 10.14
CA ASN A 58 0.01 6.95 11.50
C ASN A 58 0.62 5.54 11.53
N LEU A 59 0.13 4.62 10.68
CA LEU A 59 0.65 3.26 10.59
C LEU A 59 2.06 3.20 10.02
N LEU A 60 2.42 4.12 9.10
CA LEU A 60 3.75 4.21 8.49
C LEU A 60 4.87 4.57 9.50
N ASN A 61 4.50 5.14 10.64
CA ASN A 61 5.44 5.46 11.72
C ASN A 61 5.70 4.28 12.67
N CYS A 62 5.08 3.11 12.44
CA CYS A 62 5.39 1.91 13.20
C CYS A 62 6.82 1.46 12.95
N ASN A 63 7.51 1.09 14.01
CA ASN A 63 8.87 0.54 13.95
C ASN A 63 8.96 -0.63 14.93
N PHE A 64 8.65 -1.82 14.42
CA PHE A 64 8.77 -3.06 15.20
C PHE A 64 10.23 -3.46 15.32
N PRO A 65 10.69 -3.83 16.52
CA PRO A 65 12.05 -4.29 16.72
C PRO A 65 12.31 -5.60 15.96
N LEU A 66 13.57 -5.82 15.58
CA LEU A 66 13.99 -7.07 14.96
C LEU A 66 13.64 -8.27 15.84
N THR A 67 12.92 -9.23 15.26
CA THR A 67 12.66 -10.54 15.84
C THR A 67 13.33 -11.60 14.98
N MET A 68 14.15 -12.45 15.59
CA MET A 68 14.88 -13.54 14.91
C MET A 68 14.55 -14.88 15.55
N THR A 69 14.23 -15.86 14.71
CA THR A 69 14.17 -17.27 15.10
C THR A 69 15.58 -17.87 15.17
N ASP A 70 15.70 -19.08 15.67
CA ASP A 70 16.98 -19.81 15.67
C ASP A 70 17.47 -20.07 14.24
N GLU A 71 16.56 -20.32 13.31
CA GLU A 71 16.85 -20.48 11.88
C GLU A 71 17.37 -19.17 11.26
N ASP A 72 16.79 -18.03 11.63
CA ASP A 72 17.25 -16.71 11.16
C ASP A 72 18.66 -16.42 11.66
N TRP A 73 18.97 -16.79 12.92
CA TRP A 73 20.32 -16.65 13.46
C TRP A 73 21.33 -17.51 12.72
N GLN A 74 21.01 -18.76 12.42
CA GLN A 74 21.86 -19.64 11.64
C GLN A 74 22.06 -19.10 10.23
N LYS A 75 20.98 -18.66 9.58
CA LYS A 75 21.02 -18.03 8.27
C LYS A 75 21.94 -16.82 8.26
N TYR A 76 21.77 -15.88 9.21
CA TYR A 76 22.63 -14.70 9.32
C TYR A 76 24.11 -15.04 9.44
N GLN A 77 24.46 -16.07 10.20
CA GLN A 77 25.87 -16.48 10.36
C GLN A 77 26.48 -16.99 9.05
N LEU A 78 25.70 -17.70 8.25
CA LEU A 78 26.13 -18.31 6.97
C LEU A 78 26.12 -17.32 5.80
N GLU A 79 25.37 -16.24 5.88
CA GLU A 79 25.28 -15.25 4.80
C GLU A 79 26.61 -14.51 4.63
N THR A 80 27.17 -14.61 3.44
CA THR A 80 28.45 -13.99 3.05
C THR A 80 28.30 -12.84 2.06
N HIS A 81 27.09 -12.64 1.53
CA HIS A 81 26.77 -11.59 0.54
C HIS A 81 25.60 -10.72 1.00
N CYS A 82 25.67 -9.46 0.64
CA CYS A 82 24.64 -8.48 1.00
C CYS A 82 23.31 -8.80 0.31
N TYR A 83 22.22 -8.80 1.09
CA TYR A 83 20.85 -9.01 0.62
C TYR A 83 20.43 -8.05 -0.52
N TYR A 84 20.93 -6.80 -0.50
CA TYR A 84 20.57 -5.76 -1.46
C TYR A 84 21.44 -5.71 -2.70
N CYS A 85 22.75 -5.63 -2.53
CA CYS A 85 23.69 -5.42 -3.65
C CYS A 85 24.41 -6.69 -4.10
N ASN A 86 24.22 -7.81 -3.42
CA ASN A 86 24.85 -9.10 -3.66
C ASN A 86 26.39 -9.07 -3.69
N GLN A 87 27.01 -8.04 -3.08
CA GLN A 87 28.46 -7.98 -2.91
C GLN A 87 28.88 -8.67 -1.60
N PRO A 88 30.13 -9.17 -1.50
CA PRO A 88 30.64 -9.81 -0.30
C PRO A 88 30.51 -8.91 0.93
N LEU A 89 29.99 -9.47 2.03
CA LEU A 89 29.89 -8.79 3.31
C LEU A 89 31.24 -8.78 4.04
N GLY A 90 31.55 -7.67 4.69
CA GLY A 90 32.75 -7.47 5.50
C GLY A 90 32.42 -7.20 6.97
N TYR A 91 33.25 -6.37 7.58
CA TYR A 91 33.12 -5.96 8.98
C TYR A 91 31.89 -5.09 9.28
N ASP A 92 31.28 -4.54 8.24
CA ASP A 92 30.06 -3.69 8.28
C ASP A 92 28.76 -4.49 8.15
N LYS A 93 28.83 -5.82 8.26
CA LYS A 93 27.68 -6.73 8.19
C LYS A 93 26.67 -6.43 9.31
N VAL A 94 25.44 -6.07 8.92
CA VAL A 94 24.33 -5.83 9.83
C VAL A 94 23.15 -6.74 9.52
N LYS A 95 22.23 -6.86 10.48
CA LYS A 95 20.96 -7.57 10.33
C LYS A 95 19.91 -6.60 9.82
N ASP A 96 19.38 -6.88 8.65
CA ASP A 96 18.25 -6.12 8.12
C ASP A 96 16.92 -6.80 8.47
N HIS A 97 15.87 -6.00 8.70
CA HIS A 97 14.55 -6.49 9.03
C HIS A 97 13.45 -5.58 8.51
N ASP A 98 12.28 -6.13 8.42
CA ASP A 98 11.06 -5.41 8.09
C ASP A 98 10.56 -4.63 9.31
N HIS A 99 10.58 -3.31 9.24
CA HIS A 99 10.16 -2.42 10.32
C HIS A 99 8.66 -2.50 10.67
N TYR A 100 7.83 -3.11 9.81
CA TYR A 100 6.39 -3.23 10.01
C TYR A 100 5.96 -4.53 10.67
N CYS A 101 6.84 -5.51 10.72
CA CYS A 101 6.56 -6.78 11.40
C CYS A 101 7.74 -7.31 12.21
N GLY A 102 8.91 -6.65 12.19
CA GLY A 102 10.11 -7.08 12.90
C GLY A 102 10.83 -8.28 12.29
N ARG A 103 10.37 -8.82 11.15
CA ARG A 103 10.89 -10.05 10.55
C ARG A 103 12.26 -9.83 9.92
N TYR A 104 13.22 -10.71 10.21
CA TYR A 104 14.51 -10.74 9.56
C TYR A 104 14.39 -10.94 8.05
N ARG A 105 15.07 -10.12 7.26
CA ARG A 105 15.14 -10.21 5.79
C ARG A 105 16.45 -10.83 5.31
N GLY A 106 17.56 -10.37 5.83
CA GLY A 106 18.89 -10.86 5.44
C GLY A 106 20.03 -10.04 6.02
N ALA A 107 21.27 -10.50 5.79
CA ALA A 107 22.45 -9.73 6.11
C ALA A 107 22.70 -8.66 5.05
N ALA A 108 23.09 -7.47 5.45
CA ALA A 108 23.33 -6.35 4.54
C ALA A 108 24.59 -5.58 4.96
N HIS A 109 25.18 -4.80 4.02
CA HIS A 109 26.08 -3.73 4.40
C HIS A 109 25.30 -2.66 5.18
N ASN A 110 25.90 -2.05 6.15
CA ASN A 110 25.26 -0.98 6.90
C ASN A 110 24.77 0.16 6.00
N SER A 111 25.55 0.55 4.99
CA SER A 111 25.18 1.58 4.01
C SER A 111 23.97 1.17 3.14
N CYS A 112 23.88 -0.08 2.70
CA CYS A 112 22.75 -0.60 1.94
C CYS A 112 21.47 -0.60 2.78
N ASN A 113 21.56 -1.07 4.02
CA ASN A 113 20.44 -1.08 4.97
C ASN A 113 19.88 0.33 5.22
N LEU A 114 20.75 1.32 5.46
CA LEU A 114 20.36 2.71 5.69
C LEU A 114 19.75 3.39 4.44
N ASN A 115 20.18 3.00 3.24
CA ASN A 115 19.62 3.56 2.01
C ASN A 115 18.23 2.99 1.70
N GLU A 116 18.01 1.71 1.95
CA GLU A 116 16.71 1.07 1.72
C GLU A 116 15.62 1.56 2.69
N THR A 117 15.97 1.84 3.95
CA THR A 117 15.01 2.46 4.88
C THR A 117 14.48 3.81 4.38
N LYS A 118 15.21 4.52 3.52
CA LYS A 118 14.75 5.77 2.90
C LYS A 118 13.85 5.54 1.69
N ASN A 119 14.04 4.44 0.97
CA ASN A 119 13.30 4.12 -0.26
C ASN A 119 12.01 3.33 0.00
N CYS A 120 11.94 2.58 1.09
CA CYS A 120 10.76 1.76 1.45
C CYS A 120 9.51 2.56 1.80
N LEU A 121 9.61 3.86 2.04
CA LEU A 121 8.48 4.69 2.47
C LEU A 121 7.38 4.86 1.42
N PHE A 122 7.58 4.48 0.16
CA PHE A 122 6.62 4.81 -0.91
C PHE A 122 6.02 3.62 -1.66
N GLN A 123 6.50 2.39 -1.52
CA GLN A 123 6.22 1.37 -2.54
C GLN A 123 5.33 0.19 -2.14
N TYR A 124 5.05 -0.09 -0.86
CA TYR A 124 4.48 -1.41 -0.51
C TYR A 124 3.27 -1.44 0.44
N PHE A 125 2.63 -0.32 0.80
CA PHE A 125 1.77 -0.39 1.96
C PHE A 125 0.31 -0.76 1.73
N PHE A 126 -0.32 -0.24 0.72
CA PHE A 126 -1.75 -0.49 0.51
C PHE A 126 -2.12 -0.44 -0.97
N THR A 127 -2.70 -1.50 -1.46
CA THR A 127 -3.37 -1.49 -2.75
C THR A 127 -4.82 -1.10 -2.53
N ILE A 128 -5.24 0.02 -3.09
CA ILE A 128 -6.64 0.43 -3.12
C ILE A 128 -7.21 0.09 -4.49
N SER A 129 -8.06 -0.92 -4.54
CA SER A 129 -8.82 -1.25 -5.75
C SER A 129 -10.17 -0.54 -5.71
N VAL A 130 -10.39 0.36 -6.64
CA VAL A 130 -11.66 1.09 -6.77
C VAL A 130 -12.50 0.46 -7.88
N ILE A 131 -13.64 -0.08 -7.52
CA ILE A 131 -14.65 -0.53 -8.48
C ILE A 131 -15.74 0.53 -8.52
N THR A 132 -15.71 1.36 -9.56
CA THR A 132 -16.79 2.32 -9.82
C THR A 132 -17.86 1.64 -10.66
N ILE A 133 -19.03 1.40 -10.07
CA ILE A 133 -20.18 0.89 -10.79
C ILE A 133 -20.99 2.10 -11.30
N LEU A 134 -20.84 2.39 -12.59
CA LEU A 134 -21.71 3.34 -13.28
C LEU A 134 -23.06 2.65 -13.56
N THR A 135 -24.06 2.89 -12.72
CA THR A 135 -25.43 2.46 -13.03
C THR A 135 -26.06 3.46 -13.98
N TYR A 136 -26.32 3.01 -15.20
CA TYR A 136 -27.17 3.74 -16.16
C TYR A 136 -28.61 3.71 -15.64
N LEU A 137 -29.10 4.80 -15.11
CA LEU A 137 -30.53 5.00 -14.95
C LEU A 137 -31.06 5.52 -16.29
N LEU A 138 -31.53 4.59 -17.12
CA LEU A 138 -32.47 4.95 -18.19
C LEU A 138 -33.76 5.40 -17.47
N LYS A 139 -33.97 6.68 -17.34
CA LYS A 139 -35.32 7.20 -17.09
C LYS A 139 -36.02 7.20 -18.43
N ASN A 140 -37.01 6.30 -18.57
CA ASN A 140 -38.07 6.40 -19.55
C ASN A 140 -38.89 7.64 -19.29
#